data_35ebb2c8a7af72e656b7d7615374b59d
#
_entry.id   35ebb2c8a7af72e656b7d7615374b59d
#
_cell.length_a   1.000
_cell.length_b   1.000
_cell.length_c   1.000
_cell.angle_alpha   90.00
_cell.angle_beta   90.00
_cell.angle_gamma   90.00
#
_symmetry.space_group_name_H-M   'P 1'
#
loop_
_entity.id
_entity.type
_entity.pdbx_description
1 polymer ?
#
loop_
_entity_poly.entity_id
_entity_poly.type
_entity_poly.pdbx_seq_one_letter_code
_entity_poly.pdbx_strand_id
1 'polypeptide(L)'
;METVKKLTVIYNGAIVGYLVEVAEGPVAFQYDERWLKSGFSISPFSLPLSDEIYYCTKSTFGGLYGVFNDSLPDGWGELLVKRMLAKKGINYDRLTPLTKLALINGNGLGGLTYEPTFAEKSDNNSVDLDELCVDVQKIFDDEVQARDLDAVYALGGSSGGARPKAHIKIDGEEWIIKFPCKTDPLNIGEQEYKANVTAQKCGINTNEFK
;
A
#
# COMPACT_ATOMS: atom_id res chain seq x y z
N MET A 1 14.61 5.43 -14.06
CA MET A 1 13.15 5.13 -14.07
C MET A 1 12.46 6.32 -14.72
N GLU A 2 11.49 6.06 -15.56
CA GLU A 2 10.72 7.09 -16.25
C GLU A 2 9.78 7.82 -15.27
N THR A 3 9.68 9.14 -15.40
CA THR A 3 8.79 9.95 -14.54
C THR A 3 7.37 9.88 -15.04
N VAL A 4 6.44 9.47 -14.20
CA VAL A 4 5.01 9.40 -14.53
C VAL A 4 4.40 10.78 -14.34
N LYS A 5 3.78 11.32 -15.39
CA LYS A 5 3.11 12.62 -15.38
C LYS A 5 1.59 12.52 -15.40
N LYS A 6 1.05 11.35 -15.72
CA LYS A 6 -0.39 11.09 -15.75
C LYS A 6 -0.68 9.68 -15.29
N LEU A 7 -1.70 9.50 -14.46
CA LEU A 7 -2.25 8.22 -14.04
C LEU A 7 -3.75 8.17 -14.26
N THR A 8 -4.23 7.03 -14.73
CA THR A 8 -5.65 6.67 -14.68
C THR A 8 -5.94 6.06 -13.32
N VAL A 9 -6.94 6.56 -12.63
CA VAL A 9 -7.45 6.03 -11.36
C VAL A 9 -8.59 5.08 -11.65
N ILE A 10 -8.52 3.87 -11.11
CA ILE A 10 -9.47 2.77 -11.38
C ILE A 10 -10.02 2.25 -10.05
N TYR A 11 -11.31 1.93 -10.03
CA TYR A 11 -12.01 1.26 -8.93
C TYR A 11 -12.85 0.10 -9.49
N ASN A 12 -12.59 -1.13 -9.02
CA ASN A 12 -13.28 -2.33 -9.49
C ASN A 12 -13.34 -2.45 -11.03
N GLY A 13 -12.24 -2.14 -11.72
CA GLY A 13 -12.14 -2.20 -13.17
C GLY A 13 -12.77 -1.02 -13.92
N ALA A 14 -13.44 -0.10 -13.23
CA ALA A 14 -14.02 1.11 -13.84
C ALA A 14 -13.08 2.32 -13.66
N ILE A 15 -12.94 3.13 -14.71
CA ILE A 15 -12.16 4.37 -14.65
C ILE A 15 -12.92 5.40 -13.79
N VAL A 16 -12.29 5.83 -12.70
CA VAL A 16 -12.78 6.87 -11.79
C VAL A 16 -12.44 8.25 -12.32
N GLY A 17 -11.21 8.41 -12.83
CA GLY A 17 -10.71 9.69 -13.28
C GLY A 17 -9.21 9.67 -13.55
N TYR A 18 -8.61 10.84 -13.60
CA TYR A 18 -7.23 11.03 -14.00
C TYR A 18 -6.48 11.93 -13.03
N LEU A 19 -5.27 11.50 -12.67
CA LEU A 19 -4.29 12.33 -11.95
C LEU A 19 -3.25 12.83 -12.96
N VAL A 20 -2.95 14.12 -12.90
CA VAL A 20 -1.98 14.76 -13.80
C VAL A 20 -1.04 15.66 -12.99
N GLU A 21 0.25 15.56 -13.24
CA GLU A 21 1.24 16.51 -12.75
C GLU A 21 1.21 17.76 -13.63
N VAL A 22 0.81 18.90 -13.06
CA VAL A 22 0.80 20.18 -13.76
C VAL A 22 2.22 20.74 -13.76
N ALA A 23 2.65 21.31 -14.88
CA ALA A 23 4.01 21.88 -15.01
C ALA A 23 4.29 22.88 -13.87
N GLU A 24 5.37 22.62 -13.11
CA GLU A 24 5.79 23.41 -11.95
C GLU A 24 4.71 23.64 -10.88
N GLY A 25 3.69 22.76 -10.84
CA GLY A 25 2.50 22.93 -10.02
C GLY A 25 2.05 21.67 -9.29
N PRO A 26 0.89 21.76 -8.65
CA PRO A 26 0.31 20.66 -7.87
C PRO A 26 -0.20 19.53 -8.77
N VAL A 27 -0.42 18.34 -8.17
CA VAL A 27 -1.16 17.27 -8.82
C VAL A 27 -2.63 17.71 -8.98
N ALA A 28 -3.16 17.56 -10.18
CA ALA A 28 -4.56 17.77 -10.48
C ALA A 28 -5.29 16.45 -10.63
N PHE A 29 -6.56 16.42 -10.23
CA PHE A 29 -7.47 15.29 -10.42
C PHE A 29 -8.75 15.76 -11.12
N GLN A 30 -9.23 14.93 -12.05
CA GLN A 30 -10.55 15.12 -12.68
C GLN A 30 -11.25 13.76 -12.80
N TYR A 31 -12.54 13.74 -12.49
CA TYR A 31 -13.36 12.54 -12.69
C TYR A 31 -13.57 12.25 -14.18
N ASP A 32 -13.67 10.96 -14.52
CA ASP A 32 -14.09 10.51 -15.86
C ASP A 32 -15.58 10.78 -16.08
N GLU A 33 -15.97 11.17 -17.29
CA GLU A 33 -17.36 11.49 -17.64
C GLU A 33 -18.34 10.32 -17.40
N ARG A 34 -17.87 9.08 -17.55
CA ARG A 34 -18.69 7.88 -17.30
C ARG A 34 -18.88 7.67 -15.81
N TRP A 35 -17.83 7.94 -15.02
CA TRP A 35 -17.90 7.84 -13.57
C TRP A 35 -18.85 8.91 -12.99
N LEU A 36 -18.87 10.11 -13.54
CA LEU A 36 -19.81 11.17 -13.14
C LEU A 36 -21.29 10.76 -13.28
N LYS A 37 -21.61 9.90 -14.25
CA LYS A 37 -23.00 9.47 -14.51
C LYS A 37 -23.53 8.43 -13.54
N SER A 38 -22.66 7.56 -13.01
CA SER A 38 -23.08 6.38 -12.24
C SER A 38 -22.21 6.04 -11.05
N GLY A 39 -21.12 6.78 -10.85
CA GLY A 39 -20.18 6.59 -9.75
C GLY A 39 -20.56 7.37 -8.50
N PHE A 40 -19.61 7.48 -7.61
CA PHE A 40 -19.72 8.22 -6.35
C PHE A 40 -18.45 9.05 -6.10
N SER A 41 -18.55 10.02 -5.19
CA SER A 41 -17.36 10.76 -4.75
C SER A 41 -16.42 9.85 -3.95
N ILE A 42 -15.17 9.71 -4.41
CA ILE A 42 -14.14 8.92 -3.71
C ILE A 42 -13.59 9.63 -2.45
N SER A 43 -13.89 10.91 -2.29
CA SER A 43 -13.56 11.72 -1.12
C SER A 43 -14.57 12.86 -0.98
N PRO A 44 -15.71 12.66 -0.31
CA PRO A 44 -16.85 13.59 -0.33
C PRO A 44 -16.53 15.03 0.07
N PHE A 45 -15.57 15.22 0.98
CA PHE A 45 -15.19 16.54 1.45
C PHE A 45 -14.09 17.21 0.61
N SER A 46 -13.23 16.45 -0.05
CA SER A 46 -12.09 16.99 -0.78
C SER A 46 -12.24 16.91 -2.29
N LEU A 47 -13.01 15.93 -2.78
CA LEU A 47 -13.26 15.65 -4.18
C LEU A 47 -14.76 15.36 -4.39
N PRO A 48 -15.66 16.33 -4.16
CA PRO A 48 -17.08 16.16 -4.49
C PRO A 48 -17.25 15.65 -5.91
N LEU A 49 -18.32 14.90 -6.20
CA LEU A 49 -18.56 14.37 -7.54
C LEU A 49 -19.01 15.51 -8.47
N SER A 50 -18.08 16.06 -9.25
CA SER A 50 -18.34 17.11 -10.25
C SER A 50 -17.35 16.98 -11.42
N ASP A 51 -17.61 17.69 -12.51
CA ASP A 51 -16.76 17.80 -13.70
C ASP A 51 -15.59 18.77 -13.55
N GLU A 52 -15.45 19.40 -12.38
CA GLU A 52 -14.38 20.34 -12.07
C GLU A 52 -13.01 19.64 -11.99
N ILE A 53 -11.96 20.43 -12.26
CA ILE A 53 -10.58 20.01 -12.04
C ILE A 53 -10.18 20.39 -10.62
N TYR A 54 -9.78 19.40 -9.83
CA TYR A 54 -9.33 19.57 -8.45
C TYR A 54 -7.81 19.67 -8.39
N TYR A 55 -7.29 20.80 -7.93
CA TYR A 55 -5.86 21.03 -7.74
C TYR A 55 -5.47 20.81 -6.28
N CYS A 56 -4.55 19.87 -6.01
CA CYS A 56 -4.04 19.66 -4.67
C CYS A 56 -3.00 20.73 -4.31
N THR A 57 -3.45 21.83 -3.74
CA THR A 57 -2.58 22.95 -3.34
C THR A 57 -1.92 22.76 -1.97
N LYS A 58 -2.30 21.71 -1.23
CA LYS A 58 -1.77 21.45 0.12
C LYS A 58 -0.48 20.65 0.01
N SER A 59 0.54 21.06 0.76
CA SER A 59 1.79 20.29 0.92
C SER A 59 1.60 19.02 1.76
N THR A 60 0.45 18.90 2.44
CA THR A 60 0.04 17.70 3.15
C THR A 60 0.02 16.51 2.19
N PHE A 61 0.45 15.35 2.65
CA PHE A 61 0.49 14.14 1.83
C PHE A 61 1.34 14.26 0.55
N GLY A 62 2.45 15.02 0.61
CA GLY A 62 3.39 15.13 -0.51
C GLY A 62 2.79 15.71 -1.80
N GLY A 63 1.69 16.48 -1.69
CA GLY A 63 1.01 17.08 -2.84
C GLY A 63 -0.09 16.20 -3.45
N LEU A 64 -0.52 15.14 -2.76
CA LEU A 64 -1.69 14.33 -3.11
C LEU A 64 -2.89 14.68 -2.23
N TYR A 65 -4.09 14.35 -2.69
CA TYR A 65 -5.25 14.22 -1.82
C TYR A 65 -5.13 12.97 -0.95
N GLY A 66 -5.68 13.03 0.28
CA GLY A 66 -5.57 11.93 1.25
C GLY A 66 -5.99 10.57 0.69
N VAL A 67 -7.09 10.51 -0.06
CA VAL A 67 -7.61 9.29 -0.69
C VAL A 67 -6.59 8.61 -1.62
N PHE A 68 -5.73 9.37 -2.29
CA PHE A 68 -4.66 8.81 -3.12
C PHE A 68 -3.42 8.50 -2.29
N ASN A 69 -3.12 9.34 -1.29
CA ASN A 69 -2.01 9.09 -0.37
C ASN A 69 -2.22 7.80 0.44
N ASP A 70 -3.47 7.45 0.78
CA ASP A 70 -3.81 6.20 1.47
C ASP A 70 -3.47 4.95 0.66
N SER A 71 -3.26 5.09 -0.66
CA SER A 71 -2.74 4.01 -1.50
C SER A 71 -1.23 3.83 -1.37
N LEU A 72 -0.50 4.84 -0.88
CA LEU A 72 0.94 4.75 -0.66
C LEU A 72 1.22 3.94 0.60
N PRO A 73 2.26 3.09 0.59
CA PRO A 73 2.66 2.39 1.79
C PRO A 73 3.18 3.37 2.84
N ASP A 74 2.97 3.05 4.10
CA ASP A 74 3.57 3.74 5.23
C ASP A 74 4.37 2.75 6.08
N GLY A 75 5.14 3.25 7.04
CA GLY A 75 5.87 2.45 8.01
C GLY A 75 6.64 1.26 7.39
N TRP A 76 6.16 0.05 7.63
CA TRP A 76 6.79 -1.19 7.13
C TRP A 76 6.82 -1.25 5.60
N GLY A 77 5.70 -1.00 4.94
CA GLY A 77 5.62 -1.05 3.48
C GLY A 77 6.55 -0.04 2.82
N GLU A 78 6.63 1.19 3.35
CA GLU A 78 7.55 2.21 2.84
C GLU A 78 9.01 1.79 2.99
N LEU A 79 9.39 1.17 4.12
CA LEU A 79 10.72 0.63 4.34
C LEU A 79 11.11 -0.39 3.26
N LEU A 80 10.18 -1.32 2.94
CA LEU A 80 10.40 -2.33 1.91
C LEU A 80 10.61 -1.71 0.53
N VAL A 81 9.73 -0.77 0.13
CA VAL A 81 9.84 -0.04 -1.15
C VAL A 81 11.18 0.70 -1.25
N LYS A 82 11.55 1.44 -0.20
CA LYS A 82 12.82 2.19 -0.16
C LYS A 82 14.02 1.28 -0.37
N ARG A 83 14.05 0.13 0.28
CA ARG A 83 15.15 -0.83 0.15
C ARG A 83 15.20 -1.51 -1.21
N MET A 84 14.05 -1.93 -1.73
CA MET A 84 13.95 -2.51 -3.06
C MET A 84 14.47 -1.54 -4.12
N LEU A 85 14.05 -0.27 -4.06
CA LEU A 85 14.50 0.75 -5.01
C LEU A 85 15.98 1.11 -4.82
N ALA A 86 16.47 1.13 -3.59
CA ALA A 86 17.89 1.39 -3.31
C ALA A 86 18.80 0.33 -3.94
N LYS A 87 18.41 -0.96 -3.96
CA LYS A 87 19.12 -2.01 -4.70
C LYS A 87 19.24 -1.71 -6.20
N LYS A 88 18.23 -1.03 -6.77
CA LYS A 88 18.20 -0.60 -8.17
C LYS A 88 18.84 0.80 -8.37
N GLY A 89 19.47 1.38 -7.35
CA GLY A 89 20.09 2.71 -7.38
C GLY A 89 19.10 3.87 -7.43
N ILE A 90 17.83 3.62 -7.07
CA ILE A 90 16.75 4.62 -7.12
C ILE A 90 16.46 5.13 -5.70
N ASN A 91 16.42 6.45 -5.53
CA ASN A 91 16.02 7.08 -4.28
C ASN A 91 14.50 7.35 -4.29
N TYR A 92 13.74 6.62 -3.48
CA TYR A 92 12.29 6.76 -3.33
C TYR A 92 11.84 8.18 -2.96
N ASP A 93 12.58 8.87 -2.07
CA ASP A 93 12.18 10.19 -1.59
C ASP A 93 12.28 11.28 -2.67
N ARG A 94 13.01 11.01 -3.77
CA ARG A 94 13.13 11.91 -4.93
C ARG A 94 12.10 11.63 -6.02
N LEU A 95 11.28 10.60 -5.87
CA LEU A 95 10.23 10.29 -6.85
C LEU A 95 9.06 11.25 -6.71
N THR A 96 8.44 11.58 -7.86
CA THR A 96 7.20 12.37 -7.84
C THR A 96 6.05 11.57 -7.24
N PRO A 97 5.02 12.23 -6.69
CA PRO A 97 3.86 11.54 -6.11
C PRO A 97 3.21 10.54 -7.07
N LEU A 98 3.05 10.91 -8.35
CA LEU A 98 2.46 10.01 -9.36
C LEU A 98 3.37 8.82 -9.67
N THR A 99 4.68 9.03 -9.70
CA THR A 99 5.63 7.92 -9.89
C THR A 99 5.58 6.94 -8.71
N LYS A 100 5.42 7.45 -7.47
CA LYS A 100 5.22 6.61 -6.28
C LYS A 100 3.95 5.78 -6.38
N LEU A 101 2.83 6.36 -6.79
CA LEU A 101 1.57 5.63 -7.00
C LEU A 101 1.70 4.56 -8.09
N ALA A 102 2.40 4.84 -9.18
CA ALA A 102 2.63 3.86 -10.25
C ALA A 102 3.47 2.65 -9.82
N LEU A 103 4.30 2.78 -8.78
CA LEU A 103 5.11 1.68 -8.24
C LEU A 103 4.33 0.67 -7.42
N ILE A 104 3.22 1.08 -6.82
CA ILE A 104 2.52 0.31 -5.77
C ILE A 104 1.43 -0.57 -6.35
N ASN A 105 1.03 -0.28 -7.58
CA ASN A 105 -0.11 -0.91 -8.21
C ASN A 105 0.13 -2.39 -8.51
N GLY A 106 -0.67 -3.25 -7.95
CA GLY A 106 -0.65 -4.69 -8.16
C GLY A 106 -0.85 -5.51 -6.88
N ASN A 107 -0.30 -5.03 -5.78
CA ASN A 107 -0.42 -5.67 -4.46
C ASN A 107 -1.09 -4.74 -3.43
N GLY A 108 -1.69 -3.63 -3.87
CA GLY A 108 -2.36 -2.68 -2.99
C GLY A 108 -3.65 -3.27 -2.43
N LEU A 109 -3.81 -3.20 -1.11
CA LEU A 109 -5.03 -3.59 -0.40
C LEU A 109 -6.13 -2.54 -0.48
N GLY A 110 -5.83 -1.39 -1.11
CA GLY A 110 -6.78 -0.31 -1.29
C GLY A 110 -7.78 -0.59 -2.42
N GLY A 111 -8.92 0.10 -2.38
CA GLY A 111 -9.93 0.00 -3.44
C GLY A 111 -9.53 0.68 -4.76
N LEU A 112 -8.51 1.54 -4.75
CA LEU A 112 -8.04 2.24 -5.94
C LEU A 112 -6.80 1.57 -6.53
N THR A 113 -6.79 1.47 -7.87
CA THR A 113 -5.62 1.06 -8.65
C THR A 113 -5.27 2.13 -9.69
N TYR A 114 -4.04 2.08 -10.22
CA TYR A 114 -3.49 3.13 -11.06
C TYR A 114 -2.82 2.58 -12.32
N GLU A 115 -2.97 3.26 -13.45
CA GLU A 115 -2.30 2.95 -14.70
C GLU A 115 -1.64 4.20 -15.30
N PRO A 116 -0.38 4.10 -15.83
CA PRO A 116 0.46 2.90 -15.92
C PRO A 116 1.00 2.43 -14.57
N THR A 117 1.32 1.14 -14.46
CA THR A 117 1.99 0.55 -13.29
C THR A 117 3.37 0.06 -13.65
N PHE A 118 4.32 0.21 -12.71
CA PHE A 118 5.65 -0.42 -12.76
C PHE A 118 5.77 -1.63 -11.82
N ALA A 119 4.68 -1.97 -11.12
CA ALA A 119 4.68 -3.14 -10.24
C ALA A 119 4.70 -4.42 -11.07
N GLU A 120 5.64 -5.29 -10.78
CA GLU A 120 5.67 -6.65 -11.31
C GLU A 120 4.59 -7.49 -10.61
N LYS A 121 3.83 -8.27 -11.39
CA LYS A 121 2.91 -9.24 -10.79
C LYS A 121 3.73 -10.34 -10.16
N SER A 122 3.63 -10.52 -8.85
CA SER A 122 4.20 -11.66 -8.18
C SER A 122 3.16 -12.78 -8.11
N ASP A 123 3.50 -13.95 -8.62
CA ASP A 123 2.76 -15.17 -8.33
C ASP A 123 3.11 -15.61 -6.90
N ASN A 124 2.16 -15.47 -5.98
CA ASN A 124 2.30 -15.93 -4.59
C ASN A 124 2.24 -17.47 -4.54
N ASN A 125 3.32 -18.12 -4.94
CA ASN A 125 3.50 -19.55 -4.74
C ASN A 125 3.95 -19.79 -3.28
N SER A 126 3.57 -20.93 -2.72
CA SER A 126 3.78 -21.40 -1.34
C SER A 126 5.02 -20.79 -0.64
N VAL A 127 4.77 -19.90 0.31
CA VAL A 127 5.80 -19.22 1.09
C VAL A 127 6.02 -20.01 2.37
N ASP A 128 7.28 -20.35 2.67
CA ASP A 128 7.66 -20.86 3.98
C ASP A 128 7.64 -19.72 5.00
N LEU A 129 6.77 -19.84 6.00
CA LEU A 129 6.56 -18.79 7.00
C LEU A 129 7.76 -18.61 7.94
N ASP A 130 8.52 -19.67 8.21
CA ASP A 130 9.69 -19.61 9.08
C ASP A 130 10.83 -18.88 8.36
N GLU A 131 11.06 -19.20 7.07
CA GLU A 131 12.02 -18.47 6.24
C GLU A 131 11.62 -17.00 6.09
N LEU A 132 10.34 -16.72 5.83
CA LEU A 132 9.81 -15.35 5.73
C LEU A 132 10.02 -14.57 7.03
N CYS A 133 9.81 -15.19 8.19
CA CYS A 133 10.03 -14.56 9.49
C CYS A 133 11.49 -14.14 9.67
N VAL A 134 12.44 -15.03 9.32
CA VAL A 134 13.88 -14.74 9.38
C VAL A 134 14.26 -13.57 8.46
N ASP A 135 13.75 -13.56 7.24
CA ASP A 135 14.06 -12.49 6.27
C ASP A 135 13.43 -11.14 6.67
N VAL A 136 12.20 -11.17 7.19
CA VAL A 136 11.56 -9.97 7.75
C VAL A 136 12.39 -9.37 8.89
N GLN A 137 12.89 -10.21 9.81
CA GLN A 137 13.73 -9.74 10.92
C GLN A 137 15.05 -9.14 10.42
N LYS A 138 15.73 -9.79 9.48
CA LYS A 138 16.95 -9.24 8.86
C LYS A 138 16.73 -7.90 8.19
N ILE A 139 15.61 -7.77 7.48
CA ILE A 139 15.23 -6.51 6.85
C ILE A 139 15.00 -5.44 7.90
N PHE A 140 14.32 -5.77 8.99
CA PHE A 140 14.04 -4.81 10.06
C PHE A 140 15.31 -4.35 10.78
N ASP A 141 16.30 -5.25 10.91
CA ASP A 141 17.58 -5.02 11.59
C ASP A 141 18.65 -4.31 10.75
N ASP A 142 18.30 -3.86 9.55
CA ASP A 142 19.24 -3.23 8.61
C ASP A 142 20.35 -4.15 8.08
N GLU A 143 20.21 -5.47 8.25
CA GLU A 143 21.08 -6.46 7.63
C GLU A 143 20.74 -6.56 6.14
N VAL A 144 21.52 -5.86 5.31
CA VAL A 144 21.25 -5.58 3.87
C VAL A 144 21.22 -6.82 2.96
N GLN A 145 21.42 -8.01 3.48
CA GLN A 145 21.45 -9.26 2.72
C GLN A 145 20.22 -10.16 2.97
N ALA A 146 19.03 -9.61 3.04
CA ALA A 146 17.84 -10.44 2.89
C ALA A 146 17.90 -11.08 1.49
N ARG A 147 17.96 -12.39 1.43
CA ARG A 147 18.07 -13.15 0.16
C ARG A 147 16.88 -12.90 -0.74
N ASP A 148 15.75 -12.52 -0.15
CA ASP A 148 14.47 -12.44 -0.83
C ASP A 148 13.67 -11.16 -0.50
N LEU A 149 14.35 -9.99 -0.55
CA LEU A 149 13.67 -8.71 -0.37
C LEU A 149 12.50 -8.53 -1.34
N ASP A 150 12.62 -9.06 -2.56
CA ASP A 150 11.57 -8.94 -3.57
C ASP A 150 10.34 -9.78 -3.17
N ALA A 151 10.53 -10.98 -2.61
CA ALA A 151 9.44 -11.81 -2.08
C ALA A 151 8.77 -11.15 -0.86
N VAL A 152 9.56 -10.66 0.09
CA VAL A 152 9.02 -9.93 1.27
C VAL A 152 8.26 -8.67 0.84
N TYR A 153 8.78 -7.93 -0.15
CA TYR A 153 8.10 -6.77 -0.72
C TYR A 153 6.78 -7.15 -1.38
N ALA A 154 6.77 -8.22 -2.17
CA ALA A 154 5.57 -8.72 -2.85
C ALA A 154 4.44 -9.06 -1.85
N LEU A 155 4.79 -9.54 -0.66
CA LEU A 155 3.84 -9.94 0.37
C LEU A 155 3.47 -8.82 1.35
N GLY A 156 4.33 -7.83 1.55
CA GLY A 156 4.17 -6.81 2.59
C GLY A 156 4.24 -5.36 2.13
N GLY A 157 4.65 -5.10 0.89
CA GLY A 157 5.03 -3.76 0.41
C GLY A 157 3.92 -2.73 0.32
N SER A 158 2.65 -3.15 0.31
CA SER A 158 1.50 -2.23 0.34
C SER A 158 0.87 -2.09 1.72
N SER A 159 1.44 -2.74 2.73
CA SER A 159 0.89 -2.73 4.09
C SER A 159 1.07 -1.40 4.78
N GLY A 160 0.02 -0.90 5.41
CA GLY A 160 0.09 0.22 6.35
C GLY A 160 0.57 -0.18 7.73
N GLY A 161 1.06 0.81 8.50
CA GLY A 161 1.52 0.65 9.86
C GLY A 161 2.98 0.22 10.00
N ALA A 162 3.56 0.46 11.18
CA ALA A 162 5.00 0.33 11.43
C ALA A 162 5.48 -1.11 11.66
N ARG A 163 4.58 -2.03 12.02
CA ARG A 163 4.97 -3.42 12.33
C ARG A 163 5.07 -4.28 11.09
N PRO A 164 6.11 -5.15 11.02
CA PRO A 164 6.25 -6.11 9.93
C PRO A 164 5.03 -7.01 9.80
N LYS A 165 4.54 -7.13 8.57
CA LYS A 165 3.41 -8.01 8.23
C LYS A 165 3.50 -8.47 6.78
N ALA A 166 2.85 -9.58 6.49
CA ALA A 166 2.71 -10.12 5.15
C ALA A 166 1.26 -10.49 4.87
N HIS A 167 0.87 -10.34 3.61
CA HIS A 167 -0.41 -10.80 3.08
C HIS A 167 -0.18 -12.07 2.30
N ILE A 168 -0.80 -13.15 2.72
CA ILE A 168 -0.65 -14.47 2.09
C ILE A 168 -2.01 -15.12 1.88
N LYS A 169 -2.05 -16.12 1.01
CA LYS A 169 -3.20 -17.00 0.83
C LYS A 169 -2.92 -18.35 1.45
N ILE A 170 -3.81 -18.79 2.36
CA ILE A 170 -3.81 -20.13 2.95
C ILE A 170 -5.14 -20.76 2.58
N ASP A 171 -5.10 -21.89 1.88
CA ASP A 171 -6.30 -22.66 1.45
C ASP A 171 -7.31 -21.80 0.64
N GLY A 172 -6.79 -20.80 -0.11
CA GLY A 172 -7.60 -19.89 -0.92
C GLY A 172 -8.15 -18.67 -0.20
N GLU A 173 -7.98 -18.58 1.11
CA GLU A 173 -8.36 -17.44 1.94
C GLU A 173 -7.19 -16.47 2.16
N GLU A 174 -7.51 -15.18 2.25
CA GLU A 174 -6.50 -14.13 2.47
C GLU A 174 -6.26 -13.92 3.96
N TRP A 175 -4.98 -14.00 4.35
CA TRP A 175 -4.51 -13.83 5.72
C TRP A 175 -3.50 -12.69 5.83
N ILE A 176 -3.55 -12.00 6.97
CA ILE A 176 -2.51 -11.06 7.39
C ILE A 176 -1.69 -11.72 8.48
N ILE A 177 -0.41 -11.96 8.20
CA ILE A 177 0.53 -12.46 9.20
C ILE A 177 1.30 -11.27 9.75
N LYS A 178 1.36 -11.16 11.08
CA LYS A 178 2.14 -10.15 11.78
C LYS A 178 3.37 -10.79 12.39
N PHE A 179 4.52 -10.15 12.22
CA PHE A 179 5.79 -10.61 12.76
C PHE A 179 6.18 -9.77 13.98
N PRO A 180 6.80 -10.37 14.99
CA PRO A 180 7.27 -9.64 16.16
C PRO A 180 8.44 -8.72 15.79
N CYS A 181 8.54 -7.59 16.48
CA CYS A 181 9.70 -6.71 16.47
C CYS A 181 10.62 -7.03 17.66
N LYS A 182 11.90 -6.65 17.59
CA LYS A 182 12.87 -6.85 18.70
C LYS A 182 12.42 -6.21 20.02
N THR A 183 11.65 -5.15 19.96
CA THR A 183 11.12 -4.43 21.14
C THR A 183 9.84 -5.06 21.70
N ASP A 184 9.29 -6.05 21.02
CA ASP A 184 8.06 -6.71 21.46
C ASP A 184 8.34 -7.73 22.57
N PRO A 185 7.39 -7.92 23.49
CA PRO A 185 7.44 -9.07 24.41
C PRO A 185 7.46 -10.38 23.62
N LEU A 186 8.15 -11.40 24.14
CA LEU A 186 8.24 -12.73 23.48
C LEU A 186 6.87 -13.37 23.21
N ASN A 187 5.85 -12.98 23.97
CA ASN A 187 4.49 -13.49 23.85
C ASN A 187 3.52 -12.50 23.20
N ILE A 188 4.00 -11.58 22.35
CA ILE A 188 3.13 -10.55 21.73
C ILE A 188 1.99 -11.17 20.91
N GLY A 189 2.25 -12.24 20.18
CA GLY A 189 1.21 -12.95 19.41
C GLY A 189 0.13 -13.55 20.31
N GLU A 190 0.53 -14.16 21.44
CA GLU A 190 -0.42 -14.68 22.43
C GLU A 190 -1.27 -13.57 23.06
N GLN A 191 -0.68 -12.41 23.33
CA GLN A 191 -1.42 -11.25 23.85
C GLN A 191 -2.45 -10.75 22.83
N GLU A 192 -2.08 -10.65 21.57
CA GLU A 192 -3.00 -10.24 20.49
C GLU A 192 -4.12 -11.27 20.30
N TYR A 193 -3.81 -12.55 20.33
CA TYR A 193 -4.81 -13.62 20.29
C TYR A 193 -5.81 -13.51 21.45
N LYS A 194 -5.33 -13.36 22.69
CA LYS A 194 -6.18 -13.19 23.87
C LYS A 194 -7.05 -11.94 23.81
N ALA A 195 -6.54 -10.84 23.24
CA ALA A 195 -7.31 -9.63 23.00
C ALA A 195 -8.48 -9.87 22.04
N ASN A 196 -8.25 -10.56 20.93
CA ASN A 196 -9.30 -10.93 19.97
C ASN A 196 -10.35 -11.86 20.58
N VAL A 197 -9.92 -12.89 21.35
CA VAL A 197 -10.85 -13.77 22.11
C VAL A 197 -11.71 -12.97 23.07
N THR A 198 -11.10 -11.99 23.75
CA THR A 198 -11.84 -11.14 24.70
C THR A 198 -12.85 -10.26 23.97
N ALA A 199 -12.47 -9.68 22.82
CA ALA A 199 -13.36 -8.88 22.00
C ALA A 199 -14.60 -9.70 21.55
N GLN A 200 -14.39 -10.94 21.10
CA GLN A 200 -15.51 -11.84 20.73
C GLN A 200 -16.42 -12.14 21.92
N LYS A 201 -15.86 -12.40 23.11
CA LYS A 201 -16.64 -12.62 24.33
C LYS A 201 -17.47 -11.38 24.74
N CYS A 202 -17.00 -10.19 24.36
CA CYS A 202 -17.73 -8.93 24.56
C CYS A 202 -18.76 -8.65 23.45
N GLY A 203 -18.99 -9.56 22.51
CA GLY A 203 -19.93 -9.40 21.42
C GLY A 203 -19.43 -8.54 20.25
N ILE A 204 -18.11 -8.25 20.19
CA ILE A 204 -17.51 -7.55 19.07
C ILE A 204 -17.27 -8.56 17.95
N ASN A 205 -17.75 -8.24 16.74
CA ASN A 205 -17.47 -9.06 15.56
C ASN A 205 -15.99 -8.86 15.15
N THR A 206 -15.22 -9.94 15.13
CA THR A 206 -13.81 -9.94 14.72
C THR A 206 -13.65 -10.82 13.48
N ASN A 207 -12.64 -10.53 12.67
CA ASN A 207 -12.20 -11.47 11.63
C ASN A 207 -11.71 -12.77 12.29
N GLU A 208 -11.60 -13.83 11.50
CA GLU A 208 -10.94 -15.06 11.94
C GLU A 208 -9.48 -14.77 12.31
N PHE A 209 -8.97 -15.45 13.36
CA PHE A 209 -7.60 -15.29 13.85
C PHE A 209 -7.10 -16.61 14.44
N LYS A 210 -5.80 -16.85 14.30
CA LYS A 210 -5.10 -18.06 14.78
C LYS A 210 -3.86 -17.68 15.56
#